data_527cc423f3173cbcff562ec5b9cf56d1
#
_entry.id   527cc423f3173cbcff562ec5b9cf56d1
#
_cell.length_a   1.000
_cell.length_b   1.000
_cell.length_c   1.000
_cell.angle_alpha   90.00
_cell.angle_beta   90.00
_cell.angle_gamma   90.00
#
_symmetry.space_group_name_H-M   'P 1'
#
loop_
_entity.id
_entity.type
_entity.pdbx_description
1 polymer ?
#
loop_
_entity_poly.entity_id
_entity_poly.type
_entity_poly.pdbx_seq_one_letter_code
_entity_poly.pdbx_strand_id
1 'polypeptide(L)'
;MLSTRFLNKVLKGAFFNIQIMVKYKIDFILFLMEREMSKKTAKKKNVMVEENKVDKLLTTVFGDPQKKVLRRLQRKVDEINNLSEKYKKMSDEKLKEAFKKLKKSLSKKDLDDILPDVFALVREASTRVLGMRHFDVQLIGGMVLHEGKVAEMKTGEGKTLVATLPVSLNAMEGRGVHVVTVNDYLAQRDASWMGNLYDFLGLSVGVIINEASFIFDPEYDNEEHEDENMRKLRPATRKEAYAADITYGTN
;
A
#
# COMPACT_ATOMS: atom_id res chain seq x y z
N MET A 1 29.26 -24.57 0.88
CA MET A 1 27.98 -24.46 0.15
C MET A 1 26.92 -23.91 1.10
N LEU A 2 26.75 -22.59 1.16
CA LEU A 2 25.67 -21.96 1.92
C LEU A 2 24.37 -22.13 1.13
N SER A 3 23.38 -22.75 1.78
CA SER A 3 22.11 -23.15 1.19
C SER A 3 21.40 -21.97 0.53
N THR A 4 20.93 -22.15 -0.70
CA THR A 4 20.07 -21.22 -1.46
C THR A 4 18.83 -20.74 -0.69
N ARG A 5 18.41 -21.48 0.34
CA ARG A 5 17.36 -21.07 1.28
C ARG A 5 17.76 -19.90 2.18
N PHE A 6 19.04 -19.81 2.55
CA PHE A 6 19.54 -18.70 3.40
C PHE A 6 19.66 -17.41 2.58
N LEU A 7 20.14 -17.47 1.34
CA LEU A 7 20.19 -16.31 0.44
C LEU A 7 18.78 -15.79 0.09
N ASN A 8 17.82 -16.67 -0.15
CA ASN A 8 16.43 -16.26 -0.40
C ASN A 8 15.76 -15.62 0.84
N LYS A 9 16.17 -16.01 2.05
CA LYS A 9 15.68 -15.42 3.29
C LYS A 9 16.29 -14.04 3.56
N VAL A 10 17.56 -13.84 3.17
CA VAL A 10 18.28 -12.56 3.28
C VAL A 10 17.81 -11.57 2.19
N LEU A 11 17.54 -12.05 0.97
CA LEU A 11 17.04 -11.20 -0.13
C LEU A 11 15.55 -10.81 0.03
N LYS A 12 14.74 -11.63 0.73
CA LYS A 12 13.38 -11.24 1.13
C LYS A 12 13.36 -10.27 2.33
N GLY A 13 14.48 -10.08 3.01
CA GLY A 13 14.65 -9.15 4.14
C GLY A 13 15.05 -7.72 3.75
N ALA A 14 15.26 -7.44 2.46
CA ALA A 14 15.58 -6.11 1.98
C ALA A 14 14.29 -5.31 1.78
N PHE A 15 14.07 -4.33 2.64
CA PHE A 15 13.18 -3.17 2.51
C PHE A 15 11.97 -3.37 1.60
N PHE A 16 10.81 -3.60 2.19
CA PHE A 16 9.55 -3.56 1.47
C PHE A 16 9.22 -2.08 1.17
N ASN A 17 9.72 -1.57 0.04
CA ASN A 17 9.40 -0.24 -0.45
C ASN A 17 8.09 -0.30 -1.23
N ILE A 18 6.99 0.16 -0.63
CA ILE A 18 5.76 0.44 -1.37
C ILE A 18 5.95 1.76 -2.11
N GLN A 19 6.51 1.68 -3.31
CA GLN A 19 6.65 2.85 -4.17
C GLN A 19 5.29 3.12 -4.84
N ILE A 20 4.48 3.98 -4.23
CA ILE A 20 3.28 4.51 -4.86
C ILE A 20 3.74 5.58 -5.87
N MET A 21 4.07 5.14 -7.08
CA MET A 21 4.37 6.07 -8.17
C MET A 21 3.09 6.82 -8.58
N VAL A 22 2.97 8.06 -8.11
CA VAL A 22 1.92 8.97 -8.57
C VAL A 22 2.33 9.55 -9.92
N LYS A 23 1.59 9.17 -10.96
CA LYS A 23 1.81 9.53 -12.37
C LYS A 23 1.45 11.00 -12.68
N TYR A 24 2.04 11.97 -11.99
CA TYR A 24 1.81 13.39 -12.31
C TYR A 24 2.77 14.01 -13.32
N LYS A 25 3.86 13.31 -13.71
CA LYS A 25 4.85 13.84 -14.67
C LYS A 25 4.82 13.16 -16.03
N ILE A 26 4.10 12.06 -16.19
CA ILE A 26 4.13 11.27 -17.43
C ILE A 26 3.21 11.86 -18.49
N ASP A 27 2.08 12.46 -18.13
CA ASP A 27 1.14 13.01 -19.12
C ASP A 27 1.72 14.21 -19.89
N PHE A 28 2.58 15.03 -19.25
CA PHE A 28 3.27 16.12 -19.95
C PHE A 28 4.42 15.62 -20.84
N ILE A 29 5.14 14.60 -20.41
CA ILE A 29 6.21 13.98 -21.21
C ILE A 29 5.60 13.14 -22.34
N LEU A 30 4.50 12.43 -22.12
CA LEU A 30 3.76 11.72 -23.15
C LEU A 30 3.18 12.68 -24.18
N PHE A 31 2.61 13.83 -23.77
CA PHE A 31 2.14 14.87 -24.68
C PHE A 31 3.27 15.45 -25.55
N LEU A 32 4.47 15.64 -25.00
CA LEU A 32 5.64 16.07 -25.77
C LEU A 32 6.19 14.94 -26.66
N MET A 33 6.18 13.70 -26.20
CA MET A 33 6.59 12.53 -27.00
C MET A 33 5.59 12.19 -28.09
N GLU A 34 4.29 12.33 -27.87
CA GLU A 34 3.26 12.15 -28.91
C GLU A 34 3.40 13.17 -30.04
N ARG A 35 3.82 14.39 -29.74
CA ARG A 35 4.06 15.44 -30.74
C ARG A 35 5.31 15.18 -31.61
N GLU A 36 6.33 14.53 -31.04
CA GLU A 36 7.54 14.08 -31.79
C GLU A 36 7.30 12.71 -32.47
N MET A 37 6.48 11.83 -31.89
CA MET A 37 6.18 10.50 -32.45
C MET A 37 5.16 10.53 -33.58
N SER A 38 4.30 11.53 -33.65
CA SER A 38 3.33 11.71 -34.77
C SER A 38 4.01 11.83 -36.15
N LYS A 39 5.28 12.21 -36.18
CA LYS A 39 6.07 12.28 -37.44
C LYS A 39 6.78 10.96 -37.80
N LYS A 40 6.86 9.98 -36.88
CA LYS A 40 7.51 8.66 -37.08
C LYS A 40 6.53 7.47 -37.16
N THR A 41 5.24 7.68 -36.97
CA THR A 41 4.26 6.62 -36.67
C THR A 41 3.66 5.93 -37.90
N ALA A 42 3.86 6.42 -39.11
CA ALA A 42 3.34 5.71 -40.30
C ALA A 42 4.01 4.34 -40.55
N LYS A 43 5.26 4.13 -40.09
CA LYS A 43 6.00 2.87 -40.24
C LYS A 43 5.81 1.89 -39.08
N LYS A 44 5.44 2.40 -37.89
CA LYS A 44 5.27 1.60 -36.66
C LYS A 44 3.86 0.99 -36.48
N LYS A 45 2.86 1.55 -37.17
CA LYS A 45 1.46 1.06 -37.08
C LYS A 45 1.30 -0.40 -37.53
N ASN A 46 2.09 -0.85 -38.49
CA ASN A 46 2.02 -2.24 -38.98
C ASN A 46 2.63 -3.24 -37.98
N VAL A 47 3.70 -2.86 -37.25
CA VAL A 47 4.33 -3.74 -36.25
C VAL A 47 3.46 -3.88 -34.99
N MET A 48 2.84 -2.79 -34.52
CA MET A 48 1.92 -2.85 -33.36
C MET A 48 0.62 -3.62 -33.67
N VAL A 49 0.17 -3.61 -34.95
CA VAL A 49 -1.01 -4.41 -35.35
C VAL A 49 -0.69 -5.90 -35.41
N GLU A 50 0.55 -6.29 -35.73
CA GLU A 50 0.98 -7.69 -35.71
C GLU A 50 1.20 -8.20 -34.28
N GLU A 51 1.80 -7.41 -33.37
CA GLU A 51 1.90 -7.75 -31.95
C GLU A 51 0.50 -8.00 -31.35
N ASN A 52 -0.47 -7.14 -31.62
CA ASN A 52 -1.86 -7.34 -31.16
C ASN A 52 -2.55 -8.60 -31.73
N LYS A 53 -2.16 -9.07 -32.90
CA LYS A 53 -2.69 -10.31 -33.49
C LYS A 53 -2.08 -11.56 -32.85
N VAL A 54 -0.77 -11.54 -32.58
CA VAL A 54 -0.05 -12.63 -31.91
C VAL A 54 -0.51 -12.74 -30.46
N ASP A 55 -0.65 -11.62 -29.74
CA ASP A 55 -1.19 -11.59 -28.38
C ASP A 55 -2.64 -12.11 -28.33
N LYS A 56 -3.48 -11.72 -29.30
CA LYS A 56 -4.85 -12.26 -29.43
C LYS A 56 -4.87 -13.75 -29.70
N LEU A 57 -3.97 -14.26 -30.52
CA LEU A 57 -3.86 -15.70 -30.80
C LEU A 57 -3.39 -16.46 -29.56
N LEU A 58 -2.35 -15.95 -28.87
CA LEU A 58 -1.83 -16.52 -27.63
C LEU A 58 -2.88 -16.52 -26.53
N THR A 59 -3.61 -15.42 -26.33
CA THR A 59 -4.68 -15.34 -25.33
C THR A 59 -5.88 -16.23 -25.66
N THR A 60 -6.12 -16.51 -26.94
CA THR A 60 -7.18 -17.43 -27.36
C THR A 60 -6.81 -18.89 -27.07
N VAL A 61 -5.53 -19.27 -27.24
CA VAL A 61 -5.05 -20.66 -27.06
C VAL A 61 -4.68 -20.95 -25.60
N PHE A 62 -3.99 -20.02 -24.91
CA PHE A 62 -3.46 -20.22 -23.56
C PHE A 62 -4.27 -19.53 -22.45
N GLY A 63 -5.31 -18.78 -22.83
CA GLY A 63 -6.08 -17.93 -21.91
C GLY A 63 -5.31 -16.65 -21.57
N ASP A 64 -6.04 -15.69 -21.02
CA ASP A 64 -5.48 -14.40 -20.58
C ASP A 64 -4.81 -14.57 -19.18
N PRO A 65 -3.48 -14.40 -19.06
CA PRO A 65 -2.78 -14.52 -17.78
C PRO A 65 -3.32 -13.55 -16.72
N GLN A 66 -3.76 -12.35 -17.14
CA GLN A 66 -4.30 -11.34 -16.24
C GLN A 66 -5.64 -11.79 -15.64
N LYS A 67 -6.50 -12.45 -16.44
CA LYS A 67 -7.76 -13.02 -15.94
C LYS A 67 -7.52 -14.11 -14.89
N LYS A 68 -6.46 -14.91 -15.05
CA LYS A 68 -6.10 -15.95 -14.05
C LYS A 68 -5.69 -15.31 -12.73
N VAL A 69 -4.85 -14.27 -12.77
CA VAL A 69 -4.44 -13.50 -11.58
C VAL A 69 -5.66 -12.85 -10.92
N LEU A 70 -6.49 -12.15 -11.69
CA LEU A 70 -7.72 -11.52 -11.18
C LEU A 70 -8.65 -12.52 -10.50
N ARG A 71 -8.89 -13.70 -11.09
CA ARG A 71 -9.72 -14.75 -10.46
C ARG A 71 -9.14 -15.24 -9.13
N ARG A 72 -7.81 -15.35 -9.02
CA ARG A 72 -7.14 -15.71 -7.77
C ARG A 72 -7.35 -14.65 -6.70
N LEU A 73 -7.14 -13.37 -7.05
CA LEU A 73 -7.32 -12.25 -6.13
C LEU A 73 -8.80 -12.09 -5.74
N GLN A 74 -9.73 -12.31 -6.67
CA GLN A 74 -11.17 -12.24 -6.37
C GLN A 74 -11.59 -13.27 -5.31
N ARG A 75 -11.06 -14.49 -5.34
CA ARG A 75 -11.33 -15.48 -4.27
C ARG A 75 -10.88 -14.98 -2.89
N LYS A 76 -9.71 -14.33 -2.82
CA LYS A 76 -9.26 -13.70 -1.56
C LYS A 76 -10.16 -12.53 -1.13
N VAL A 77 -10.70 -11.76 -2.08
CA VAL A 77 -11.71 -10.72 -1.80
C VAL A 77 -12.97 -11.34 -1.20
N ASP A 78 -13.43 -12.46 -1.76
CA ASP A 78 -14.61 -13.18 -1.25
C ASP A 78 -14.36 -13.69 0.19
N GLU A 79 -13.16 -14.21 0.48
CA GLU A 79 -12.74 -14.59 1.85
C GLU A 79 -12.76 -13.39 2.80
N ILE A 80 -12.21 -12.24 2.38
CA ILE A 80 -12.21 -10.98 3.17
C ILE A 80 -13.65 -10.52 3.43
N ASN A 81 -14.52 -10.58 2.42
CA ASN A 81 -15.93 -10.20 2.55
C ASN A 81 -16.67 -11.11 3.53
N ASN A 82 -16.43 -12.42 3.52
CA ASN A 82 -17.02 -13.37 4.47
C ASN A 82 -16.58 -13.10 5.92
N LEU A 83 -15.38 -12.54 6.13
CA LEU A 83 -14.89 -12.16 7.44
C LEU A 83 -15.44 -10.82 7.95
N SER A 84 -16.03 -10.00 7.09
CA SER A 84 -16.47 -8.63 7.42
C SER A 84 -17.46 -8.61 8.60
N GLU A 85 -18.45 -9.48 8.61
CA GLU A 85 -19.46 -9.53 9.69
C GLU A 85 -18.86 -9.95 11.04
N LYS A 86 -17.81 -10.78 11.03
CA LYS A 86 -17.06 -11.15 12.25
C LYS A 86 -16.42 -9.92 12.89
N TYR A 87 -15.72 -9.10 12.11
CA TYR A 87 -15.02 -7.93 12.65
C TYR A 87 -15.97 -6.78 12.97
N LYS A 88 -17.02 -6.59 12.19
CA LYS A 88 -18.07 -5.58 12.44
C LYS A 88 -18.78 -5.74 13.79
N LYS A 89 -18.94 -6.97 14.27
CA LYS A 89 -19.56 -7.26 15.57
C LYS A 89 -18.62 -7.08 16.77
N MET A 90 -17.34 -6.84 16.56
CA MET A 90 -16.37 -6.65 17.64
C MET A 90 -16.44 -5.21 18.16
N SER A 91 -16.19 -5.02 19.47
CA SER A 91 -15.89 -3.69 20.01
C SER A 91 -14.49 -3.24 19.55
N ASP A 92 -14.17 -1.97 19.73
CA ASP A 92 -12.87 -1.43 19.35
C ASP A 92 -11.71 -2.12 20.07
N GLU A 93 -11.87 -2.41 21.36
CA GLU A 93 -10.88 -3.13 22.17
C GLU A 93 -10.66 -4.57 21.62
N LYS A 94 -11.76 -5.26 21.28
CA LYS A 94 -11.67 -6.60 20.68
C LYS A 94 -11.03 -6.58 19.30
N LEU A 95 -11.26 -5.51 18.52
CA LEU A 95 -10.64 -5.34 17.21
C LEU A 95 -9.12 -5.14 17.35
N LYS A 96 -8.69 -4.28 18.28
CA LYS A 96 -7.27 -4.07 18.63
C LYS A 96 -6.62 -5.37 19.14
N GLU A 97 -7.29 -6.10 19.99
CA GLU A 97 -6.80 -7.41 20.48
C GLU A 97 -6.69 -8.44 19.35
N ALA A 98 -7.66 -8.48 18.43
CA ALA A 98 -7.62 -9.37 17.28
C ALA A 98 -6.40 -9.08 16.40
N PHE A 99 -6.08 -7.79 16.15
CA PHE A 99 -4.87 -7.40 15.42
C PHE A 99 -3.59 -7.89 16.12
N LYS A 100 -3.49 -7.69 17.44
CA LYS A 100 -2.36 -8.19 18.23
C LYS A 100 -2.24 -9.71 18.20
N LYS A 101 -3.36 -10.44 18.21
CA LYS A 101 -3.37 -11.91 18.10
C LYS A 101 -2.89 -12.38 16.73
N LEU A 102 -3.31 -11.71 15.66
CA LEU A 102 -2.83 -11.99 14.29
C LEU A 102 -1.33 -11.75 14.20
N LYS A 103 -0.81 -10.63 14.72
CA LYS A 103 0.64 -10.36 14.78
C LYS A 103 1.40 -11.48 15.50
N LYS A 104 0.92 -11.95 16.65
CA LYS A 104 1.53 -13.07 17.39
C LYS A 104 1.50 -14.39 16.63
N SER A 105 0.52 -14.61 15.77
CA SER A 105 0.40 -15.84 14.99
C SER A 105 1.47 -15.99 13.92
N LEU A 106 2.19 -14.92 13.55
CA LEU A 106 3.31 -14.94 12.59
C LEU A 106 4.49 -15.80 13.03
N SER A 107 4.54 -16.21 14.32
CA SER A 107 5.50 -17.23 14.76
C SER A 107 5.29 -18.60 14.12
N LYS A 108 4.10 -18.87 13.58
CA LYS A 108 3.67 -20.15 13.00
C LYS A 108 3.06 -20.04 11.60
N LYS A 109 2.76 -18.84 11.15
CA LYS A 109 2.07 -18.54 9.89
C LYS A 109 2.86 -17.52 9.08
N ASP A 110 2.67 -17.53 7.76
CA ASP A 110 3.17 -16.48 6.88
C ASP A 110 2.16 -15.33 6.78
N LEU A 111 2.61 -14.17 6.28
CA LEU A 111 1.74 -13.00 6.04
C LEU A 111 0.58 -13.33 5.09
N ASP A 112 0.82 -14.16 4.07
CA ASP A 112 -0.21 -14.61 3.12
C ASP A 112 -1.33 -15.41 3.77
N ASP A 113 -1.04 -16.17 4.84
CA ASP A 113 -2.03 -16.97 5.58
C ASP A 113 -2.99 -16.09 6.39
N ILE A 114 -2.50 -14.96 6.90
CA ILE A 114 -3.29 -14.04 7.74
C ILE A 114 -3.84 -12.85 6.96
N LEU A 115 -3.44 -12.68 5.69
CA LEU A 115 -3.84 -11.55 4.85
C LEU A 115 -5.36 -11.33 4.82
N PRO A 116 -6.22 -12.35 4.61
CA PRO A 116 -7.66 -12.14 4.58
C PRO A 116 -8.23 -11.58 5.89
N ASP A 117 -7.77 -12.11 7.03
CA ASP A 117 -8.18 -11.62 8.35
C ASP A 117 -7.69 -10.19 8.59
N VAL A 118 -6.43 -9.89 8.29
CA VAL A 118 -5.86 -8.55 8.46
C VAL A 118 -6.57 -7.52 7.58
N PHE A 119 -6.80 -7.83 6.30
CA PHE A 119 -7.47 -6.90 5.38
C PHE A 119 -8.92 -6.65 5.81
N ALA A 120 -9.64 -7.68 6.25
CA ALA A 120 -11.00 -7.52 6.77
C ALA A 120 -11.02 -6.64 8.05
N LEU A 121 -10.06 -6.85 8.95
CA LEU A 121 -9.92 -6.08 10.18
C LEU A 121 -9.55 -4.62 9.90
N VAL A 122 -8.54 -4.38 9.06
CA VAL A 122 -8.10 -3.02 8.66
C VAL A 122 -9.22 -2.27 7.94
N ARG A 123 -9.99 -2.95 7.09
CA ARG A 123 -11.17 -2.40 6.41
C ARG A 123 -12.23 -1.92 7.40
N GLU A 124 -12.50 -2.70 8.44
CA GLU A 124 -13.44 -2.33 9.50
C GLU A 124 -12.90 -1.18 10.37
N ALA A 125 -11.63 -1.27 10.78
CA ALA A 125 -10.97 -0.19 11.54
C ALA A 125 -10.97 1.13 10.76
N SER A 126 -10.66 1.10 9.47
CA SER A 126 -10.73 2.27 8.57
C SER A 126 -12.14 2.86 8.50
N THR A 127 -13.16 2.02 8.46
CA THR A 127 -14.56 2.47 8.46
C THR A 127 -14.91 3.22 9.75
N ARG A 128 -14.41 2.76 10.90
CA ARG A 128 -14.69 3.40 12.22
C ARG A 128 -13.88 4.65 12.42
N VAL A 129 -12.59 4.61 12.14
CA VAL A 129 -11.65 5.69 12.48
C VAL A 129 -11.65 6.81 11.46
N LEU A 130 -11.71 6.45 10.16
CA LEU A 130 -11.60 7.40 9.05
C LEU A 130 -12.95 7.67 8.37
N GLY A 131 -14.01 6.92 8.69
CA GLY A 131 -15.27 6.98 7.95
C GLY A 131 -15.18 6.40 6.53
N MET A 132 -14.06 5.76 6.18
CA MET A 132 -13.76 5.27 4.83
C MET A 132 -13.66 3.76 4.80
N ARG A 133 -14.52 3.13 3.98
CA ARG A 133 -14.49 1.69 3.76
C ARG A 133 -13.82 1.37 2.43
N HIS A 134 -12.83 0.50 2.43
CA HIS A 134 -12.19 0.03 1.19
C HIS A 134 -13.18 -0.71 0.29
N PHE A 135 -13.17 -0.39 -1.00
CA PHE A 135 -13.90 -1.13 -2.03
C PHE A 135 -13.16 -2.42 -2.39
N ASP A 136 -13.87 -3.39 -2.98
CA ASP A 136 -13.28 -4.68 -3.35
C ASP A 136 -12.10 -4.54 -4.33
N VAL A 137 -12.19 -3.60 -5.27
CA VAL A 137 -11.08 -3.29 -6.18
C VAL A 137 -9.86 -2.72 -5.46
N GLN A 138 -10.07 -2.02 -4.35
CA GLN A 138 -8.99 -1.49 -3.51
C GLN A 138 -8.33 -2.61 -2.70
N LEU A 139 -9.06 -3.63 -2.27
CA LEU A 139 -8.48 -4.84 -1.67
C LEU A 139 -7.56 -5.56 -2.67
N ILE A 140 -7.98 -5.65 -3.95
CA ILE A 140 -7.14 -6.20 -5.02
C ILE A 140 -5.86 -5.37 -5.17
N GLY A 141 -5.96 -4.04 -5.22
CA GLY A 141 -4.81 -3.14 -5.27
C GLY A 141 -3.84 -3.36 -4.11
N GLY A 142 -4.35 -3.48 -2.90
CA GLY A 142 -3.55 -3.77 -1.70
C GLY A 142 -2.83 -5.11 -1.77
N MET A 143 -3.49 -6.17 -2.26
CA MET A 143 -2.88 -7.49 -2.47
C MET A 143 -1.77 -7.45 -3.52
N VAL A 144 -1.99 -6.74 -4.63
CA VAL A 144 -0.98 -6.57 -5.69
C VAL A 144 0.27 -5.88 -5.15
N LEU A 145 0.09 -4.84 -4.32
CA LEU A 145 1.21 -4.15 -3.67
C LEU A 145 1.93 -5.08 -2.67
N HIS A 146 1.20 -5.86 -1.88
CA HIS A 146 1.78 -6.84 -0.97
C HIS A 146 2.62 -7.91 -1.70
N GLU A 147 2.21 -8.31 -2.90
CA GLU A 147 2.97 -9.23 -3.76
C GLU A 147 4.23 -8.58 -4.39
N GLY A 148 4.57 -7.34 -4.05
CA GLY A 148 5.71 -6.61 -4.61
C GLY A 148 5.54 -6.21 -6.07
N LYS A 149 4.30 -6.06 -6.52
CA LYS A 149 3.93 -5.67 -7.88
C LYS A 149 3.41 -4.23 -7.93
N VAL A 150 3.32 -3.68 -9.12
CA VAL A 150 2.76 -2.35 -9.36
C VAL A 150 1.25 -2.46 -9.55
N ALA A 151 0.49 -1.70 -8.76
CA ALA A 151 -0.95 -1.51 -8.93
C ALA A 151 -1.19 -0.16 -9.60
N GLU A 152 -1.61 -0.17 -10.86
CA GLU A 152 -2.01 1.06 -11.56
C GLU A 152 -3.42 1.47 -11.13
N MET A 153 -3.54 2.68 -10.60
CA MET A 153 -4.80 3.27 -10.16
C MET A 153 -4.89 4.73 -10.65
N LYS A 154 -6.05 5.13 -11.16
CA LYS A 154 -6.29 6.51 -11.60
C LYS A 154 -6.28 7.48 -10.43
N THR A 155 -6.10 8.76 -10.75
CA THR A 155 -6.26 9.85 -9.77
C THR A 155 -7.66 9.83 -9.19
N GLY A 156 -7.79 10.01 -7.86
CA GLY A 156 -9.08 9.96 -7.17
C GLY A 156 -9.56 8.57 -6.75
N GLU A 157 -8.91 7.47 -7.14
CA GLU A 157 -9.33 6.11 -6.78
C GLU A 157 -8.89 5.66 -5.37
N GLY A 158 -8.36 6.58 -4.55
CA GLY A 158 -8.06 6.34 -3.14
C GLY A 158 -6.75 5.57 -2.89
N LYS A 159 -5.69 5.86 -3.66
CA LYS A 159 -4.37 5.20 -3.49
C LYS A 159 -3.83 5.25 -2.07
N THR A 160 -3.99 6.40 -1.38
CA THR A 160 -3.57 6.59 0.01
C THR A 160 -4.27 5.60 0.94
N LEU A 161 -5.58 5.40 0.75
CA LEU A 161 -6.35 4.43 1.52
C LEU A 161 -5.95 2.99 1.19
N VAL A 162 -5.74 2.66 -0.09
CA VAL A 162 -5.29 1.33 -0.53
C VAL A 162 -3.97 0.93 0.14
N ALA A 163 -3.03 1.88 0.25
CA ALA A 163 -1.73 1.64 0.88
C ALA A 163 -1.85 1.15 2.33
N THR A 164 -2.89 1.55 3.06
CA THR A 164 -3.06 1.17 4.46
C THR A 164 -3.17 -0.34 4.66
N LEU A 165 -3.71 -1.06 3.69
CA LEU A 165 -3.89 -2.51 3.74
C LEU A 165 -2.55 -3.27 3.79
N PRO A 166 -1.70 -3.18 2.74
CA PRO A 166 -0.41 -3.87 2.75
C PRO A 166 0.56 -3.28 3.77
N VAL A 167 0.48 -1.98 4.09
CA VAL A 167 1.31 -1.34 5.11
C VAL A 167 1.02 -1.95 6.47
N SER A 168 -0.25 -2.02 6.89
CA SER A 168 -0.62 -2.62 8.17
C SER A 168 -0.25 -4.10 8.27
N LEU A 169 -0.41 -4.86 7.18
CA LEU A 169 -0.04 -6.27 7.12
C LEU A 169 1.48 -6.46 7.27
N ASN A 170 2.28 -5.74 6.49
CA ASN A 170 3.73 -5.91 6.49
C ASN A 170 4.38 -5.34 7.76
N ALA A 171 3.80 -4.30 8.38
CA ALA A 171 4.27 -3.76 9.66
C ALA A 171 4.20 -4.77 10.82
N MET A 172 3.36 -5.80 10.70
CA MET A 172 3.28 -6.87 11.69
C MET A 172 4.59 -7.66 11.84
N GLU A 173 5.45 -7.69 10.82
CA GLU A 173 6.77 -8.36 10.93
C GLU A 173 7.74 -7.62 11.86
N GLY A 174 7.48 -6.35 12.19
CA GLY A 174 8.33 -5.55 13.08
C GLY A 174 9.70 -5.18 12.47
N ARG A 175 9.80 -5.17 11.14
CA ARG A 175 11.02 -4.80 10.41
C ARG A 175 11.01 -3.37 9.87
N GLY A 176 9.92 -2.64 10.12
CA GLY A 176 9.65 -1.33 9.54
C GLY A 176 9.12 -1.41 8.11
N VAL A 177 8.14 -0.57 7.79
CA VAL A 177 7.57 -0.42 6.46
C VAL A 177 7.77 1.01 6.00
N HIS A 178 8.29 1.20 4.79
CA HIS A 178 8.51 2.53 4.22
C HIS A 178 7.45 2.84 3.17
N VAL A 179 6.79 3.98 3.31
CA VAL A 179 5.82 4.53 2.36
C VAL A 179 6.44 5.76 1.70
N VAL A 180 6.83 5.62 0.44
CA VAL A 180 7.49 6.71 -0.29
C VAL A 180 6.47 7.49 -1.09
N THR A 181 6.44 8.79 -0.89
CA THR A 181 5.58 9.74 -1.61
C THR A 181 6.40 10.64 -2.54
N VAL A 182 5.71 11.34 -3.43
CA VAL A 182 6.38 12.17 -4.45
C VAL A 182 6.91 13.49 -3.91
N ASN A 183 6.46 13.95 -2.75
CA ASN A 183 6.92 15.18 -2.10
C ASN A 183 6.64 15.17 -0.59
N ASP A 184 7.29 16.11 0.11
CA ASP A 184 7.26 16.23 1.58
C ASP A 184 5.86 16.57 2.10
N TYR A 185 5.07 17.36 1.37
CA TYR A 185 3.68 17.66 1.74
C TYR A 185 2.84 16.39 1.82
N LEU A 186 2.89 15.55 0.78
CA LEU A 186 2.13 14.31 0.76
C LEU A 186 2.62 13.31 1.83
N ALA A 187 3.92 13.26 2.10
CA ALA A 187 4.44 12.42 3.16
C ALA A 187 3.84 12.78 4.52
N GLN A 188 3.80 14.08 4.85
CA GLN A 188 3.23 14.58 6.11
C GLN A 188 1.71 14.41 6.14
N ARG A 189 1.00 14.87 5.11
CA ARG A 189 -0.46 14.80 5.04
C ARG A 189 -0.96 13.35 5.16
N ASP A 190 -0.40 12.44 4.35
CA ASP A 190 -0.85 11.05 4.31
C ASP A 190 -0.49 10.30 5.59
N ALA A 191 0.69 10.57 6.17
CA ALA A 191 1.09 10.02 7.46
C ALA A 191 0.17 10.47 8.59
N SER A 192 -0.15 11.77 8.66
CA SER A 192 -1.01 12.30 9.72
C SER A 192 -2.45 11.81 9.57
N TRP A 193 -2.98 11.81 8.34
CA TRP A 193 -4.35 11.36 8.10
C TRP A 193 -4.53 9.86 8.37
N MET A 194 -3.68 9.01 7.76
CA MET A 194 -3.73 7.55 7.94
C MET A 194 -3.18 7.13 9.31
N GLY A 195 -2.40 7.99 9.96
CA GLY A 195 -1.85 7.79 11.30
C GLY A 195 -2.91 7.44 12.34
N ASN A 196 -4.09 8.04 12.25
CA ASN A 196 -5.21 7.70 13.13
C ASN A 196 -5.61 6.22 13.03
N LEU A 197 -5.62 5.64 11.82
CA LEU A 197 -5.90 4.22 11.61
C LEU A 197 -4.77 3.34 12.14
N TYR A 198 -3.53 3.70 11.88
CA TYR A 198 -2.37 2.93 12.33
C TYR A 198 -2.24 2.94 13.86
N ASP A 199 -2.43 4.10 14.49
CA ASP A 199 -2.46 4.23 15.95
C ASP A 199 -3.57 3.39 16.57
N PHE A 200 -4.77 3.42 16.00
CA PHE A 200 -5.88 2.56 16.42
C PHE A 200 -5.48 1.07 16.41
N LEU A 201 -4.67 0.64 15.44
CA LEU A 201 -4.14 -0.71 15.33
C LEU A 201 -2.94 -0.97 16.25
N GLY A 202 -2.41 0.07 16.91
CA GLY A 202 -1.22 0.02 17.76
C GLY A 202 0.08 -0.05 16.97
N LEU A 203 0.13 0.61 15.81
CA LEU A 203 1.31 0.77 14.96
C LEU A 203 1.78 2.23 15.02
N SER A 204 3.07 2.42 15.28
CA SER A 204 3.71 3.74 15.30
C SER A 204 4.01 4.23 13.88
N VAL A 205 3.92 5.56 13.68
CA VAL A 205 4.16 6.21 12.38
C VAL A 205 5.19 7.31 12.51
N GLY A 206 6.27 7.20 11.76
CA GLY A 206 7.28 8.24 11.58
C GLY A 206 7.15 8.92 10.23
N VAL A 207 7.62 10.16 10.15
CA VAL A 207 7.71 10.92 8.91
C VAL A 207 9.12 11.47 8.78
N ILE A 208 9.70 11.33 7.59
CA ILE A 208 11.01 11.89 7.26
C ILE A 208 10.87 12.70 5.99
N ILE A 209 11.19 13.98 6.10
CA ILE A 209 11.23 14.91 4.98
C ILE A 209 12.60 15.56 4.88
N ASN A 210 12.80 16.42 3.88
CA ASN A 210 14.01 17.23 3.84
C ASN A 210 14.10 18.05 5.13
N GLU A 211 15.24 18.08 5.78
CA GLU A 211 15.56 18.88 6.99
C GLU A 211 14.74 18.61 8.26
N ALA A 212 13.63 17.84 8.22
CA ALA A 212 12.79 17.59 9.39
C ALA A 212 12.33 16.13 9.51
N SER A 213 11.95 15.75 10.73
CA SER A 213 11.35 14.43 11.01
C SER A 213 10.32 14.56 12.12
N PHE A 214 9.29 13.71 12.04
CA PHE A 214 8.15 13.76 12.95
C PHE A 214 7.71 12.34 13.35
N ILE A 215 6.96 12.27 14.44
CA ILE A 215 6.19 11.10 14.86
C ILE A 215 4.73 11.50 14.91
N PHE A 216 3.85 10.66 14.38
CA PHE A 216 2.42 10.82 14.60
C PHE A 216 2.09 10.54 16.06
N ASP A 217 1.45 11.50 16.71
CA ASP A 217 1.06 11.45 18.10
C ASP A 217 -0.38 11.97 18.22
N PRO A 218 -1.37 11.10 18.54
CA PRO A 218 -2.77 11.51 18.59
C PRO A 218 -3.06 12.55 19.68
N GLU A 219 -2.22 12.61 20.74
CA GLU A 219 -2.36 13.55 21.85
C GLU A 219 -1.68 14.92 21.58
N TYR A 220 -0.82 14.97 20.53
CA TYR A 220 -0.16 16.21 20.13
C TYR A 220 -1.05 17.02 19.23
N ASP A 221 -1.21 18.30 19.51
CA ASP A 221 -1.93 19.26 18.64
C ASP A 221 -1.11 20.54 18.48
N ASN A 222 -0.63 20.78 17.28
CA ASN A 222 0.01 22.02 16.90
C ASN A 222 -1.03 22.98 16.32
N GLU A 223 -1.74 23.70 17.18
CA GLU A 223 -2.79 24.65 16.79
C GLU A 223 -2.28 25.76 15.85
N GLU A 224 -0.99 26.07 15.85
CA GLU A 224 -0.38 27.07 14.98
C GLU A 224 -0.18 26.56 13.53
N HIS A 225 -0.29 25.24 13.31
CA HIS A 225 -0.12 24.70 11.97
C HIS A 225 -1.33 24.98 11.09
N GLU A 226 -1.10 25.61 9.92
CA GLU A 226 -2.16 26.05 8.98
C GLU A 226 -3.02 24.87 8.47
N ASP A 227 -2.41 23.71 8.21
CA ASP A 227 -3.10 22.49 7.78
C ASP A 227 -3.45 21.64 9.00
N GLU A 228 -4.75 21.57 9.33
CA GLU A 228 -5.27 20.78 10.44
C GLU A 228 -4.88 19.30 10.36
N ASN A 229 -4.73 18.77 9.13
CA ASN A 229 -4.34 17.38 8.92
C ASN A 229 -2.88 17.10 9.37
N MET A 230 -2.06 18.12 9.60
CA MET A 230 -0.66 17.95 10.01
C MET A 230 -0.41 18.29 11.48
N ARG A 231 -1.43 18.73 12.22
CA ARG A 231 -1.30 19.16 13.63
C ARG A 231 -0.81 18.04 14.55
N LYS A 232 -1.08 16.78 14.22
CA LYS A 232 -0.69 15.62 15.03
C LYS A 232 0.73 15.09 14.75
N LEU A 233 1.52 15.83 14.00
CA LEU A 233 2.92 15.48 13.72
C LEU A 233 3.85 16.18 14.72
N ARG A 234 4.21 15.46 15.78
CA ARG A 234 5.18 15.94 16.78
C ARG A 234 6.60 15.90 16.23
N PRO A 235 7.38 16.99 16.33
CA PRO A 235 8.80 16.98 15.95
C PRO A 235 9.56 15.87 16.67
N ALA A 236 10.44 15.18 15.95
CA ALA A 236 11.19 14.06 16.45
C ALA A 236 12.56 13.97 15.76
N THR A 237 13.46 13.20 16.34
CA THR A 237 14.72 12.89 15.67
C THR A 237 14.53 11.92 14.50
N ARG A 238 15.43 11.98 13.52
CA ARG A 238 15.43 11.04 12.40
C ARG A 238 15.51 9.59 12.85
N LYS A 239 16.23 9.33 13.93
CA LYS A 239 16.36 8.01 14.54
C LYS A 239 15.03 7.50 15.10
N GLU A 240 14.28 8.34 15.76
CA GLU A 240 12.94 7.99 16.28
C GLU A 240 11.97 7.71 15.12
N ALA A 241 11.96 8.56 14.09
CA ALA A 241 11.11 8.37 12.92
C ALA A 241 11.40 7.04 12.19
N TYR A 242 12.67 6.64 12.07
CA TYR A 242 13.03 5.33 11.50
C TYR A 242 12.76 4.14 12.43
N ALA A 243 12.65 4.35 13.73
CA ALA A 243 12.33 3.30 14.68
C ALA A 243 10.84 2.97 14.73
N ALA A 244 9.99 3.77 14.07
CA ALA A 244 8.55 3.52 13.97
C ALA A 244 8.25 2.27 13.12
N ASP A 245 7.08 1.62 13.36
CA ASP A 245 6.61 0.49 12.55
C ASP A 245 6.40 0.87 11.09
N ILE A 246 6.03 2.13 10.83
CA ILE A 246 5.76 2.68 9.50
C ILE A 246 6.48 4.02 9.37
N THR A 247 7.24 4.21 8.29
CA THR A 247 7.92 5.48 8.01
C THR A 247 7.48 6.03 6.66
N TYR A 248 6.84 7.19 6.67
CA TYR A 248 6.55 7.95 5.47
C TYR A 248 7.74 8.86 5.12
N GLY A 249 7.98 9.03 3.82
CA GLY A 249 9.04 9.89 3.37
C GLY A 249 9.01 10.16 1.87
N THR A 250 9.99 10.93 1.42
CA THR A 250 10.23 11.22 0.00
C THR A 250 11.53 10.56 -0.46
N ASN A 251 11.70 10.48 -1.76
CA ASN A 251 12.89 9.93 -2.39
C ASN A 251 14.02 10.96 -2.43
#